data_074e82c7d5a6e9506cb086ba0d045cae
#
_entry.id   074e82c7d5a6e9506cb086ba0d045cae
#
_cell.length_a   1.000
_cell.length_b   1.000
_cell.length_c   1.000
_cell.angle_alpha   90.00
_cell.angle_beta   90.00
_cell.angle_gamma   90.00
#
_symmetry.space_group_name_H-M   'P 1'
#
loop_
_entity.id
_entity.type
_entity.pdbx_description
1 polymer ?
#
loop_
_entity_poly.entity_id
_entity_poly.type
_entity_poly.pdbx_seq_one_letter_code
_entity_poly.pdbx_strand_id
1 'polypeptide(L)'
;VKTVYFDKDIPRILLTKAAARVCKPLLYTGLNAVKYKTLPDPALPAGDWVRVRNVACGLXXXXCGTDVSFFKATTGTNSALEPIPGSKRTFLGHENVGVVIEVGKDVTDFKVGDRVTIRAYMAGCDTKGIHERCHYCEEGDYNFCLNYGAPSPYGEVTTGAGWSDSFIYPARGLAHICDELTDEQAVMVEPTCVSIHSVLCAPPQKGEKVLVMGCGAIGLGVVQAIKIVQPDCEVWVLERVPSRQEFAKKLGADHVLSGEIYEATSKATGGSPVYTGMGGNRYFFGGFDRVYDCVGGDWSNHTAVRLLRARGTLVKIGHHMRAVTFDETPVWWQELTLVGVDAHGMETWQGRRLYTFDLAQEWIRDGIYKVEGFVTHHFKLDQYKDAFRLALQNSPEVIKIVLDCQ
;
A
#
# COMPACT_ATOMS: atom_id res chain seq x y z
N VAL A 1 10.05 1.39 24.46
CA VAL A 1 9.89 1.15 23.02
C VAL A 1 10.37 2.38 22.26
N LYS A 2 11.34 2.21 21.38
CA LYS A 2 11.78 3.26 20.45
C LYS A 2 10.87 3.16 19.23
N THR A 3 10.19 4.24 18.90
CA THR A 3 9.12 4.18 17.89
C THR A 3 8.96 5.47 17.11
N VAL A 4 8.50 5.35 15.87
CA VAL A 4 8.09 6.48 15.02
C VAL A 4 6.56 6.51 15.00
N TYR A 5 5.99 7.69 15.28
CA TYR A 5 4.54 7.87 15.28
C TYR A 5 4.15 9.26 14.78
N PHE A 6 2.92 9.38 14.31
CA PHE A 6 2.28 10.63 13.94
C PHE A 6 1.55 11.16 15.18
N ASP A 7 1.92 12.35 15.61
CA ASP A 7 1.35 13.03 16.79
C ASP A 7 0.16 13.89 16.33
N LYS A 8 -1.02 13.60 16.85
CA LYS A 8 -2.25 14.31 16.45
C LYS A 8 -2.42 15.67 17.15
N ASP A 9 -1.32 16.34 17.41
CA ASP A 9 -1.30 17.73 17.93
C ASP A 9 -1.65 18.69 16.78
N ILE A 10 -2.82 19.30 16.84
CA ILE A 10 -3.35 20.16 15.76
C ILE A 10 -2.38 21.27 15.36
N PRO A 11 -1.81 22.07 16.30
CA PRO A 11 -0.82 23.06 15.92
C PRO A 11 0.35 22.49 15.12
N ARG A 12 0.88 21.32 15.51
CA ARG A 12 1.98 20.67 14.78
C ARG A 12 1.56 20.22 13.40
N ILE A 13 0.35 19.68 13.28
CA ILE A 13 -0.19 19.25 11.98
C ILE A 13 -0.24 20.45 11.04
N LEU A 14 -0.74 21.59 11.52
CA LEU A 14 -0.84 22.80 10.70
C LEU A 14 0.54 23.32 10.31
N LEU A 15 1.52 23.30 11.25
CA LEU A 15 2.90 23.68 10.95
C LEU A 15 3.53 22.73 9.92
N THR A 16 3.28 21.42 10.05
CA THR A 16 3.77 20.43 9.09
C THR A 16 3.20 20.67 7.69
N LYS A 17 1.88 20.95 7.61
CA LYS A 17 1.22 21.28 6.34
C LYS A 17 1.80 22.53 5.69
N ALA A 18 2.04 23.56 6.48
CA ALA A 18 2.65 24.80 5.99
C ALA A 18 4.07 24.54 5.50
N ALA A 19 4.86 23.80 6.27
CA ALA A 19 6.23 23.44 5.89
C ALA A 19 6.26 22.67 4.57
N ALA A 20 5.34 21.72 4.39
CA ALA A 20 5.29 20.90 3.18
C ALA A 20 5.04 21.76 1.93
N ARG A 21 4.33 22.89 2.08
CA ARG A 21 3.97 23.78 0.95
C ARG A 21 5.02 24.87 0.70
N VAL A 22 5.59 25.42 1.76
CA VAL A 22 6.36 26.67 1.68
C VAL A 22 7.86 26.47 1.93
N CYS A 23 8.22 25.62 2.87
CA CYS A 23 9.61 25.47 3.29
C CYS A 23 9.92 24.01 3.65
N LYS A 24 10.09 23.20 2.62
CA LYS A 24 10.29 21.74 2.76
C LYS A 24 11.39 21.33 3.75
N PRO A 25 12.54 22.07 3.88
CA PRO A 25 13.52 21.71 4.90
C PRO A 25 12.97 21.60 6.32
N LEU A 26 11.93 22.39 6.67
CA LEU A 26 11.31 22.32 8.00
C LEU A 26 10.65 20.96 8.29
N LEU A 27 10.29 20.19 7.25
CA LEU A 27 9.74 18.84 7.43
C LEU A 27 10.72 17.91 8.17
N TYR A 28 12.00 18.20 8.09
CA TYR A 28 13.04 17.33 8.67
C TYR A 28 13.51 17.80 10.04
N THR A 29 12.80 18.75 10.65
CA THR A 29 13.11 19.30 11.99
C THR A 29 12.19 18.67 13.05
N GLY A 30 12.34 19.12 14.28
CA GLY A 30 11.46 18.72 15.39
C GLY A 30 10.05 19.28 15.32
N LEU A 31 9.77 20.17 14.35
CA LEU A 31 8.42 20.74 14.15
C LEU A 31 7.46 19.77 13.51
N ASN A 32 7.96 18.77 12.79
CA ASN A 32 7.12 17.77 12.10
C ASN A 32 6.24 17.02 13.10
N ALA A 33 5.01 16.71 12.67
CA ALA A 33 4.08 15.91 13.47
C ALA A 33 4.52 14.43 13.57
N VAL A 34 5.36 13.94 12.65
CA VAL A 34 5.95 12.61 12.76
C VAL A 34 7.20 12.68 13.62
N LYS A 35 7.24 11.88 14.66
CA LYS A 35 8.27 11.91 15.69
C LYS A 35 8.85 10.53 15.95
N TYR A 36 10.12 10.49 16.33
CA TYR A 36 10.80 9.33 16.87
C TYR A 36 11.06 9.57 18.35
N LYS A 37 10.62 8.66 19.20
CA LYS A 37 10.78 8.80 20.66
C LYS A 37 10.89 7.43 21.33
N THR A 38 11.47 7.45 22.52
CA THR A 38 11.38 6.31 23.44
C THR A 38 10.15 6.51 24.32
N LEU A 39 9.25 5.54 24.29
CA LEU A 39 8.00 5.54 25.05
C LEU A 39 8.03 4.37 26.04
N PRO A 40 7.18 4.41 27.09
CA PRO A 40 7.09 3.27 28.00
C PRO A 40 6.77 1.96 27.29
N ASP A 41 7.27 0.88 27.81
CA ASP A 41 7.02 -0.47 27.32
C ASP A 41 5.86 -1.07 28.12
N PRO A 42 4.65 -1.15 27.58
CA PRO A 42 3.50 -1.59 28.35
C PRO A 42 3.49 -3.10 28.57
N ALA A 43 2.90 -3.55 29.67
CA ALA A 43 2.58 -4.96 29.85
C ALA A 43 1.51 -5.38 28.85
N LEU A 44 1.40 -6.69 28.59
CA LEU A 44 0.30 -7.20 27.75
C LEU A 44 -1.04 -6.91 28.46
N PRO A 45 -2.00 -6.26 27.77
CA PRO A 45 -3.25 -5.85 28.43
C PRO A 45 -4.23 -7.00 28.63
N ALA A 46 -4.07 -8.10 27.89
CA ALA A 46 -4.94 -9.27 27.99
C ALA A 46 -4.20 -10.53 27.57
N GLY A 47 -4.79 -11.68 27.88
CA GLY A 47 -4.16 -12.98 27.63
C GLY A 47 -4.03 -13.36 26.15
N ASP A 48 -4.77 -12.71 25.26
CA ASP A 48 -4.74 -12.99 23.82
C ASP A 48 -3.81 -12.05 23.03
N TRP A 49 -2.93 -11.32 23.73
CA TRP A 49 -1.95 -10.40 23.14
C TRP A 49 -0.56 -11.01 23.12
N VAL A 50 0.29 -10.49 22.24
CA VAL A 50 1.70 -10.88 22.16
C VAL A 50 2.58 -9.63 22.11
N ARG A 51 3.87 -9.82 22.43
CA ARG A 51 4.91 -8.80 22.20
C ARG A 51 5.80 -9.28 21.06
N VAL A 52 6.05 -8.38 20.14
CA VAL A 52 6.87 -8.63 18.94
C VAL A 52 8.08 -7.70 18.98
N ARG A 53 9.26 -8.24 18.73
CA ARG A 53 10.48 -7.47 18.47
C ARG A 53 10.64 -7.38 16.96
N ASN A 54 10.65 -6.17 16.42
CA ASN A 54 10.80 -5.97 14.97
C ASN A 54 12.25 -6.22 14.54
N VAL A 55 12.39 -6.74 13.35
CA VAL A 55 13.66 -6.86 12.63
C VAL A 55 13.77 -5.70 11.64
N ALA A 56 12.76 -5.55 10.80
CA ALA A 56 12.76 -4.53 9.74
C ALA A 56 11.32 -4.21 9.32
N CYS A 57 11.14 -3.04 8.70
CA CYS A 57 9.83 -2.64 8.19
C CYS A 57 9.99 -1.73 6.97
N GLY A 58 9.20 -1.98 5.93
CA GLY A 58 9.17 -1.16 4.71
C GLY A 58 8.60 0.23 4.97
N LEU A 59 8.97 1.15 4.08
CA LEU A 59 8.43 2.50 4.03
C LEU A 59 7.63 2.66 2.74
N UNK A 60 6.51 2.91 2.88
CA UNK A 60 5.60 3.00 1.76
C UNK A 60 5.87 4.27 0.98
N UNK A 61 6.69 4.11 0.14
CA UNK A 61 7.12 5.10 -0.77
C UNK A 61 6.23 5.17 -1.91
N UNK A 62 6.27 5.50 -2.71
CA UNK A 62 5.66 5.83 -3.85
C UNK A 62 4.29 5.29 -4.13
N UNK A 63 3.83 4.47 -4.12
CA UNK A 63 2.61 3.94 -4.50
C UNK A 63 1.58 3.91 -3.40
N CYS A 64 1.89 3.43 -2.31
CA CYS A 64 0.87 3.48 -1.25
C CYS A 64 0.74 4.87 -0.61
N GLY A 65 1.82 5.59 -0.47
CA GLY A 65 1.77 7.00 -0.07
C GLY A 65 1.26 7.31 1.34
N THR A 66 0.81 6.34 2.11
CA THR A 66 0.22 6.55 3.44
C THR A 66 1.23 7.21 4.38
N ASP A 67 2.42 6.61 4.49
CA ASP A 67 3.48 7.11 5.37
C ASP A 67 3.93 8.51 4.94
N VAL A 68 4.08 8.73 3.64
CA VAL A 68 4.45 10.04 3.08
C VAL A 68 3.35 11.06 3.37
N SER A 69 2.09 10.65 3.29
CA SER A 69 0.96 11.55 3.60
C SER A 69 0.98 11.96 5.07
N PHE A 70 1.29 11.06 5.98
CA PHE A 70 1.47 11.40 7.39
C PHE A 70 2.67 12.34 7.58
N PHE A 71 3.81 12.02 6.94
CA PHE A 71 5.03 12.82 7.09
C PHE A 71 4.82 14.27 6.60
N LYS A 72 4.05 14.47 5.54
CA LYS A 72 3.73 15.80 4.98
C LYS A 72 2.46 16.39 5.58
N ALA A 73 1.76 15.63 6.40
CA ALA A 73 0.44 15.98 6.94
C ALA A 73 -0.54 16.41 5.82
N THR A 74 -0.54 15.66 4.71
CA THR A 74 -1.37 16.00 3.55
C THR A 74 -2.80 15.42 3.61
N THR A 75 -3.14 14.74 4.70
CA THR A 75 -4.50 14.28 4.91
C THR A 75 -5.48 15.46 4.85
N GLY A 76 -6.48 15.35 4.00
CA GLY A 76 -7.45 16.42 3.79
C GLY A 76 -8.57 16.39 4.82
N THR A 77 -9.07 17.56 5.14
CA THR A 77 -10.22 17.68 6.05
C THR A 77 -11.54 17.31 5.38
N ASN A 78 -11.53 17.16 4.06
CA ASN A 78 -12.72 16.79 3.28
C ASN A 78 -12.58 15.39 2.67
N SER A 79 -11.72 14.57 3.24
CA SER A 79 -11.58 13.15 2.85
C SER A 79 -12.30 12.28 3.86
N ALA A 80 -12.92 11.21 3.39
CA ALA A 80 -13.54 10.22 4.28
C ALA A 80 -12.50 9.55 5.20
N LEU A 81 -11.23 9.53 4.79
CA LEU A 81 -10.15 8.93 5.57
C LEU A 81 -9.43 10.01 6.39
N GLU A 82 -10.13 10.59 7.34
CA GLU A 82 -9.52 11.51 8.30
C GLU A 82 -8.72 10.73 9.35
N PRO A 83 -7.82 11.41 10.10
CA PRO A 83 -7.11 10.75 11.18
C PRO A 83 -8.04 9.99 12.11
N ILE A 84 -7.62 8.79 12.48
CA ILE A 84 -8.45 7.87 13.27
C ILE A 84 -8.93 8.55 14.56
N PRO A 85 -10.23 8.57 14.82
CA PRO A 85 -10.74 9.17 16.05
C PRO A 85 -10.27 8.44 17.30
N GLY A 86 -10.20 9.16 18.39
CA GLY A 86 -10.03 8.57 19.71
C GLY A 86 -8.62 8.26 20.14
N SER A 87 -7.61 8.40 19.27
CA SER A 87 -6.21 8.19 19.66
C SER A 87 -5.41 9.48 19.54
N LYS A 88 -4.43 9.67 20.42
CA LYS A 88 -3.52 10.81 20.37
C LYS A 88 -2.36 10.60 19.41
N ARG A 89 -2.08 9.34 19.07
CA ARG A 89 -0.94 8.95 18.23
C ARG A 89 -1.38 7.89 17.24
N THR A 90 -0.80 7.94 16.04
CA THR A 90 -0.86 6.84 15.08
C THR A 90 0.56 6.30 14.92
N PHE A 91 0.79 5.06 15.36
CA PHE A 91 2.09 4.41 15.20
C PHE A 91 2.23 3.94 13.75
N LEU A 92 3.40 4.14 13.16
CA LEU A 92 3.62 3.97 11.73
C LEU A 92 4.32 2.64 11.43
N GLY A 93 4.22 2.22 10.16
CA GLY A 93 4.83 1.01 9.66
C GLY A 93 3.91 -0.21 9.77
N HIS A 94 3.68 -0.85 8.65
CA HIS A 94 2.83 -2.05 8.57
C HIS A 94 3.38 -3.10 7.60
N GLU A 95 4.53 -2.84 6.98
CA GLU A 95 5.22 -3.79 6.10
C GLU A 95 6.39 -4.41 6.89
N ASN A 96 6.10 -5.01 8.05
CA ASN A 96 7.15 -5.40 8.97
C ASN A 96 7.44 -6.91 8.97
N VAL A 97 8.61 -7.25 9.43
CA VAL A 97 8.93 -8.60 9.89
C VAL A 97 9.45 -8.48 11.32
N GLY A 98 8.93 -9.31 12.20
CA GLY A 98 9.33 -9.33 13.61
C GLY A 98 9.30 -10.74 14.16
N VAL A 99 9.73 -10.87 15.40
CA VAL A 99 9.79 -12.15 16.12
C VAL A 99 8.98 -12.02 17.43
N VAL A 100 8.13 -12.96 17.69
CA VAL A 100 7.36 -13.01 18.95
C VAL A 100 8.34 -13.26 20.08
N ILE A 101 8.32 -12.40 21.11
CA ILE A 101 9.19 -12.53 22.28
C ILE A 101 8.43 -12.73 23.59
N GLU A 102 7.09 -12.56 23.57
CA GLU A 102 6.23 -12.81 24.74
C GLU A 102 4.85 -13.14 24.21
N VAL A 103 4.20 -14.14 24.83
CA VAL A 103 2.83 -14.53 24.48
C VAL A 103 1.96 -14.49 25.73
N GLY A 104 0.75 -13.97 25.58
CA GLY A 104 -0.25 -14.01 26.63
C GLY A 104 -0.77 -15.43 26.85
N LYS A 105 -1.35 -15.67 28.03
CA LYS A 105 -1.74 -17.02 28.48
C LYS A 105 -2.81 -17.69 27.62
N ASP A 106 -3.57 -16.89 26.85
CA ASP A 106 -4.68 -17.39 26.03
C ASP A 106 -4.30 -17.51 24.55
N VAL A 107 -3.05 -17.18 24.19
CA VAL A 107 -2.56 -17.29 22.81
C VAL A 107 -2.28 -18.77 22.50
N THR A 108 -2.91 -19.27 21.44
CA THR A 108 -2.75 -20.67 21.00
C THR A 108 -2.02 -20.80 19.66
N ASP A 109 -2.07 -19.73 18.83
CA ASP A 109 -1.62 -19.80 17.44
C ASP A 109 -0.17 -19.37 17.25
N PHE A 110 0.44 -18.77 18.27
CA PHE A 110 1.81 -18.27 18.22
C PHE A 110 2.61 -18.70 19.45
N LYS A 111 3.90 -18.85 19.28
CA LYS A 111 4.85 -19.11 20.37
C LYS A 111 6.06 -18.19 20.24
N VAL A 112 6.80 -18.03 21.31
CA VAL A 112 8.06 -17.27 21.32
C VAL A 112 8.99 -17.86 20.25
N GLY A 113 9.56 -16.98 19.43
CA GLY A 113 10.42 -17.37 18.32
C GLY A 113 9.73 -17.36 16.95
N ASP A 114 8.41 -17.34 16.91
CA ASP A 114 7.68 -17.28 15.63
C ASP A 114 7.93 -15.95 14.92
N ARG A 115 8.14 -16.03 13.60
CA ARG A 115 8.26 -14.83 12.76
C ARG A 115 6.88 -14.39 12.33
N VAL A 116 6.63 -13.07 12.43
CA VAL A 116 5.29 -12.51 12.20
C VAL A 116 5.36 -11.17 11.49
N THR A 117 4.23 -10.81 10.88
CA THR A 117 3.97 -9.47 10.35
C THR A 117 2.60 -9.00 10.82
N ILE A 118 2.39 -7.70 10.82
CA ILE A 118 1.07 -7.11 11.09
C ILE A 118 0.18 -7.37 9.86
N ARG A 119 -0.91 -8.10 10.07
CA ARG A 119 -1.89 -8.35 9.00
C ARG A 119 -2.98 -7.29 8.99
N ALA A 120 -3.57 -7.01 10.13
CA ALA A 120 -4.67 -6.05 10.23
C ALA A 120 -4.12 -4.74 10.80
N TYR A 121 -3.81 -3.78 9.92
CA TYR A 121 -3.27 -2.48 10.31
C TYR A 121 -4.37 -1.42 10.19
N MET A 122 -4.53 -0.63 11.23
CA MET A 122 -5.54 0.45 11.31
C MET A 122 -7.00 -0.03 11.21
N ALA A 123 -7.28 -1.32 11.29
CA ALA A 123 -8.58 -1.82 10.85
C ALA A 123 -9.30 -2.67 11.89
N GLY A 124 -9.75 -2.11 12.94
CA GLY A 124 -10.86 -2.73 13.55
C GLY A 124 -10.66 -3.71 14.70
N CYS A 125 -11.50 -4.70 14.74
CA CYS A 125 -11.59 -5.63 15.86
C CYS A 125 -10.25 -6.28 16.21
N ASP A 126 -9.52 -6.66 15.18
CA ASP A 126 -8.29 -7.44 15.34
C ASP A 126 -7.06 -6.59 15.69
N THR A 127 -7.15 -5.24 15.57
CA THR A 127 -6.06 -4.35 15.95
C THR A 127 -6.22 -3.77 17.36
N LYS A 128 -7.45 -3.77 17.87
CA LYS A 128 -7.80 -3.09 19.11
C LYS A 128 -8.17 -4.05 20.23
N GLY A 129 -8.17 -5.35 19.96
CA GLY A 129 -8.53 -6.36 20.94
C GLY A 129 -10.01 -6.38 21.29
N ILE A 130 -10.88 -6.00 20.36
CA ILE A 130 -12.34 -6.00 20.59
C ILE A 130 -12.84 -7.46 20.47
N HIS A 131 -13.32 -8.02 21.56
CA HIS A 131 -13.68 -9.44 21.60
C HIS A 131 -14.90 -9.79 20.73
N GLU A 132 -15.91 -8.93 20.74
CA GLU A 132 -17.10 -9.14 19.88
C GLU A 132 -16.78 -8.61 18.48
N ARG A 133 -16.32 -9.52 17.64
CA ARG A 133 -15.92 -9.16 16.27
C ARG A 133 -17.16 -8.88 15.42
N CYS A 134 -17.03 -7.93 14.51
CA CYS A 134 -18.06 -7.71 13.50
C CYS A 134 -17.99 -8.81 12.41
N HIS A 135 -19.05 -8.95 11.64
CA HIS A 135 -19.12 -10.02 10.63
C HIS A 135 -17.98 -9.96 9.61
N TYR A 136 -17.58 -8.75 9.18
CA TYR A 136 -16.44 -8.63 8.24
C TYR A 136 -15.16 -9.23 8.84
N CYS A 137 -14.86 -8.90 10.09
CA CYS A 137 -13.66 -9.45 10.74
C CYS A 137 -13.76 -10.97 10.93
N GLU A 138 -14.96 -11.47 11.25
CA GLU A 138 -15.17 -12.92 11.38
C GLU A 138 -14.94 -13.64 10.06
N GLU A 139 -15.29 -13.01 8.94
CA GLU A 139 -15.10 -13.57 7.59
C GLU A 139 -13.67 -13.38 7.05
N GLY A 140 -12.84 -12.59 7.75
CA GLY A 140 -11.46 -12.32 7.34
C GLY A 140 -11.30 -11.05 6.52
N ASP A 141 -12.38 -10.31 6.29
CA ASP A 141 -12.40 -9.06 5.53
C ASP A 141 -12.23 -7.86 6.45
N TYR A 142 -11.17 -7.90 7.25
CA TYR A 142 -10.91 -6.98 8.36
C TYR A 142 -10.79 -5.52 7.93
N ASN A 143 -10.46 -5.25 6.66
CA ASN A 143 -10.39 -3.88 6.14
C ASN A 143 -11.76 -3.18 6.14
N PHE A 144 -12.84 -3.95 6.13
CA PHE A 144 -14.21 -3.40 6.13
C PHE A 144 -14.81 -3.37 7.54
N CYS A 145 -13.99 -3.43 8.56
CA CYS A 145 -14.41 -3.55 9.96
C CYS A 145 -15.36 -2.44 10.38
N LEU A 146 -16.52 -2.82 10.93
CA LEU A 146 -17.51 -1.87 11.43
C LEU A 146 -17.04 -1.15 12.69
N ASN A 147 -16.04 -1.70 13.38
CA ASN A 147 -15.47 -1.10 14.60
C ASN A 147 -14.19 -0.29 14.32
N TYR A 148 -14.00 0.15 13.08
CA TYR A 148 -12.81 0.93 12.68
C TYR A 148 -12.59 2.13 13.61
N GLY A 149 -13.61 2.92 13.87
CA GLY A 149 -13.55 4.11 14.72
C GLY A 149 -13.77 3.87 16.21
N ALA A 150 -14.05 2.63 16.62
CA ALA A 150 -14.33 2.34 18.02
C ALA A 150 -13.04 2.41 18.86
N PRO A 151 -13.10 2.80 20.13
CA PRO A 151 -11.94 2.75 21.01
C PRO A 151 -11.56 1.31 21.35
N SER A 152 -10.29 1.09 21.66
CA SER A 152 -9.85 -0.19 22.22
C SER A 152 -10.43 -0.33 23.64
N PRO A 153 -10.91 -1.50 24.03
CA PRO A 153 -11.34 -1.73 25.43
C PRO A 153 -10.20 -1.57 26.43
N TYR A 154 -8.96 -1.56 25.96
CA TYR A 154 -7.77 -1.43 26.80
C TYR A 154 -7.18 -0.01 26.76
N GLY A 155 -7.83 0.94 26.10
CA GLY A 155 -7.35 2.30 25.98
C GLY A 155 -6.15 2.43 25.02
N GLU A 156 -5.27 3.40 25.27
CA GLU A 156 -4.06 3.63 24.45
C GLU A 156 -2.89 2.81 25.02
N VAL A 157 -2.96 1.50 24.95
CA VAL A 157 -1.94 0.63 25.54
C VAL A 157 -0.78 0.30 24.60
N THR A 158 -0.98 0.38 23.29
CA THR A 158 0.10 0.13 22.32
C THR A 158 1.03 1.34 22.24
N THR A 159 2.32 1.08 22.14
CA THR A 159 3.33 2.13 22.01
C THR A 159 4.20 1.95 20.77
N GLY A 160 3.81 1.09 19.85
CA GLY A 160 4.57 0.87 18.62
C GLY A 160 3.77 0.16 17.57
N ALA A 161 4.40 0.06 16.41
CA ALA A 161 3.94 -0.72 15.27
C ALA A 161 5.18 -1.18 14.50
N GLY A 162 5.11 -1.30 13.17
CA GLY A 162 6.26 -1.77 12.40
C GLY A 162 7.50 -0.89 12.52
N TRP A 163 7.31 0.44 12.68
CA TRP A 163 8.45 1.36 12.84
C TRP A 163 8.79 1.56 14.33
N SER A 164 9.01 0.46 15.02
CA SER A 164 9.46 0.46 16.40
C SER A 164 10.40 -0.73 16.63
N ASP A 165 11.21 -0.64 17.69
CA ASP A 165 12.06 -1.77 18.06
C ASP A 165 11.22 -2.94 18.58
N SER A 166 10.07 -2.64 19.18
CA SER A 166 9.10 -3.65 19.62
C SER A 166 7.70 -3.05 19.71
N PHE A 167 6.70 -3.92 19.79
CA PHE A 167 5.30 -3.49 19.98
C PHE A 167 4.50 -4.65 20.59
N ILE A 168 3.35 -4.33 21.17
CA ILE A 168 2.38 -5.33 21.61
C ILE A 168 1.14 -5.27 20.70
N TYR A 169 0.52 -6.43 20.47
CA TYR A 169 -0.58 -6.52 19.50
C TYR A 169 -1.48 -7.70 19.86
N PRO A 170 -2.80 -7.62 19.58
CA PRO A 170 -3.65 -8.81 19.65
C PRO A 170 -3.13 -9.87 18.67
N ALA A 171 -2.97 -11.10 19.12
CA ALA A 171 -2.38 -12.17 18.31
C ALA A 171 -3.10 -12.33 16.97
N ARG A 172 -4.43 -12.24 17.00
CA ARG A 172 -5.25 -12.42 15.76
C ARG A 172 -5.04 -11.33 14.71
N GLY A 173 -4.41 -10.21 15.06
CA GLY A 173 -4.05 -9.13 14.11
C GLY A 173 -2.74 -9.39 13.36
N LEU A 174 -2.06 -10.49 13.68
CA LEU A 174 -0.78 -10.86 13.06
C LEU A 174 -0.96 -12.01 12.07
N ALA A 175 0.02 -12.15 11.19
CA ALA A 175 0.17 -13.30 10.30
C ALA A 175 1.55 -13.92 10.54
N HIS A 176 1.64 -15.24 10.44
CA HIS A 176 2.93 -15.94 10.44
C HIS A 176 3.73 -15.57 9.20
N ILE A 177 5.03 -15.49 9.35
CA ILE A 177 5.98 -15.45 8.23
C ILE A 177 6.69 -16.80 8.21
N CYS A 178 6.61 -17.48 7.09
CA CYS A 178 7.19 -18.82 6.97
C CYS A 178 8.72 -18.76 7.03
N ASP A 179 9.32 -19.81 7.58
CA ASP A 179 10.76 -19.83 7.86
C ASP A 179 11.62 -19.80 6.59
N GLU A 180 11.06 -20.24 5.47
CA GLU A 180 11.78 -20.29 4.19
C GLU A 180 12.06 -18.92 3.59
N LEU A 181 11.32 -17.88 3.97
CA LEU A 181 11.55 -16.52 3.47
C LEU A 181 12.68 -15.85 4.23
N THR A 182 13.58 -15.18 3.53
CA THR A 182 14.55 -14.27 4.16
C THR A 182 13.82 -13.06 4.74
N ASP A 183 14.49 -12.29 5.60
CA ASP A 183 13.87 -11.07 6.15
C ASP A 183 13.57 -10.04 5.04
N GLU A 184 14.44 -9.95 4.03
CA GLU A 184 14.21 -9.06 2.89
C GLU A 184 12.98 -9.49 2.08
N GLN A 185 12.77 -10.81 1.89
CA GLN A 185 11.54 -11.32 1.27
C GLN A 185 10.33 -11.06 2.17
N ALA A 186 10.49 -11.22 3.48
CA ALA A 186 9.40 -11.08 4.45
C ALA A 186 8.86 -9.65 4.49
N VAL A 187 9.72 -8.61 4.42
CA VAL A 187 9.21 -7.22 4.38
C VAL A 187 8.46 -6.92 3.09
N MET A 188 8.62 -7.74 2.06
CA MET A 188 7.90 -7.58 0.80
C MET A 188 6.54 -8.32 0.79
N VAL A 189 6.23 -9.09 1.83
CA VAL A 189 4.97 -9.87 1.85
C VAL A 189 3.76 -8.94 1.78
N GLU A 190 3.71 -7.91 2.64
CA GLU A 190 2.53 -6.99 2.65
C GLU A 190 2.37 -6.25 1.32
N PRO A 191 3.41 -5.62 0.73
CA PRO A 191 3.24 -4.99 -0.59
C PRO A 191 2.85 -5.99 -1.70
N THR A 192 3.33 -7.23 -1.59
CA THR A 192 2.92 -8.29 -2.53
C THR A 192 1.43 -8.59 -2.37
N CYS A 193 0.93 -8.62 -1.12
CA CYS A 193 -0.50 -8.81 -0.86
C CYS A 193 -1.33 -7.73 -1.57
N VAL A 194 -0.92 -6.46 -1.48
CA VAL A 194 -1.63 -5.36 -2.13
C VAL A 194 -1.70 -5.60 -3.65
N SER A 195 -0.59 -6.02 -4.24
CA SER A 195 -0.52 -6.27 -5.68
C SER A 195 -1.41 -7.45 -6.11
N ILE A 196 -1.36 -8.56 -5.35
CA ILE A 196 -2.16 -9.76 -5.63
C ILE A 196 -3.66 -9.44 -5.48
N HIS A 197 -4.04 -8.85 -4.35
CA HIS A 197 -5.43 -8.52 -4.06
C HIS A 197 -6.02 -7.60 -5.14
N SER A 198 -5.24 -6.60 -5.55
CA SER A 198 -5.67 -5.65 -6.59
C SER A 198 -6.02 -6.35 -7.90
N VAL A 199 -5.24 -7.34 -8.29
CA VAL A 199 -5.49 -8.07 -9.52
C VAL A 199 -6.66 -9.05 -9.34
N LEU A 200 -6.74 -9.74 -8.19
CA LEU A 200 -7.81 -10.70 -7.95
C LEU A 200 -9.19 -10.05 -7.78
N CYS A 201 -9.24 -8.79 -7.30
CA CYS A 201 -10.52 -8.04 -7.24
C CYS A 201 -11.09 -7.72 -8.61
N ALA A 202 -10.22 -7.59 -9.63
CA ALA A 202 -10.66 -7.25 -11.00
C ALA A 202 -9.70 -7.92 -12.00
N PRO A 203 -9.72 -9.26 -12.08
CA PRO A 203 -8.74 -9.98 -12.89
C PRO A 203 -8.93 -9.71 -14.39
N PRO A 204 -7.83 -9.62 -15.14
CA PRO A 204 -7.95 -9.46 -16.58
C PRO A 204 -8.47 -10.72 -17.24
N GLN A 205 -9.09 -10.55 -18.40
CA GLN A 205 -9.60 -11.67 -19.19
C GLN A 205 -8.58 -12.07 -20.25
N LYS A 206 -8.69 -13.29 -20.73
CA LYS A 206 -7.84 -13.81 -21.80
C LYS A 206 -7.93 -12.89 -23.04
N GLY A 207 -6.75 -12.49 -23.54
CA GLY A 207 -6.67 -11.65 -24.74
C GLY A 207 -6.81 -10.16 -24.49
N GLU A 208 -7.09 -9.71 -23.26
CA GLU A 208 -7.16 -8.29 -22.96
C GLU A 208 -5.81 -7.60 -23.13
N LYS A 209 -5.85 -6.35 -23.59
CA LYS A 209 -4.73 -5.41 -23.50
C LYS A 209 -4.93 -4.60 -22.22
N VAL A 210 -3.99 -4.69 -21.31
CA VAL A 210 -4.09 -4.01 -20.02
C VAL A 210 -2.94 -3.03 -19.83
N LEU A 211 -3.21 -1.92 -19.14
CA LEU A 211 -2.21 -0.90 -18.82
C LEU A 211 -2.02 -0.82 -17.32
N VAL A 212 -0.77 -0.87 -16.88
CA VAL A 212 -0.40 -0.57 -15.49
C VAL A 212 0.22 0.82 -15.47
N MET A 213 -0.39 1.75 -14.75
CA MET A 213 0.11 3.12 -14.62
C MET A 213 0.96 3.23 -13.34
N GLY A 214 2.26 3.51 -13.53
CA GLY A 214 3.24 3.66 -12.45
C GLY A 214 3.89 2.34 -12.06
N CYS A 215 5.23 2.29 -12.16
CA CYS A 215 6.03 1.11 -11.81
C CYS A 215 6.87 1.35 -10.55
N GLY A 216 6.21 1.78 -9.47
CA GLY A 216 6.76 1.67 -8.12
C GLY A 216 6.60 0.23 -7.62
N ALA A 217 6.87 -0.01 -6.34
CA ALA A 217 6.83 -1.37 -5.78
C ALA A 217 5.48 -2.06 -6.07
N ILE A 218 4.36 -1.35 -5.90
CA ILE A 218 3.03 -1.93 -6.11
C ILE A 218 2.79 -2.19 -7.61
N GLY A 219 3.09 -1.21 -8.49
CA GLY A 219 2.84 -1.39 -9.92
C GLY A 219 3.70 -2.50 -10.54
N LEU A 220 4.97 -2.62 -10.12
CA LEU A 220 5.83 -3.73 -10.53
C LEU A 220 5.24 -5.07 -10.08
N GLY A 221 4.68 -5.09 -8.86
CA GLY A 221 4.01 -6.28 -8.36
C GLY A 221 2.73 -6.61 -9.11
N VAL A 222 1.95 -5.57 -9.47
CA VAL A 222 0.71 -5.75 -10.27
C VAL A 222 1.04 -6.36 -11.64
N VAL A 223 2.14 -5.93 -12.28
CA VAL A 223 2.59 -6.53 -13.54
C VAL A 223 2.78 -8.05 -13.38
N GLN A 224 3.49 -8.47 -12.31
CA GLN A 224 3.69 -9.91 -12.05
C GLN A 224 2.37 -10.62 -11.78
N ALA A 225 1.55 -10.05 -10.88
CA ALA A 225 0.28 -10.67 -10.50
C ALA A 225 -0.63 -10.85 -11.71
N ILE A 226 -0.68 -9.87 -12.63
CA ILE A 226 -1.45 -9.99 -13.87
C ILE A 226 -0.98 -11.22 -14.68
N LYS A 227 0.33 -11.36 -14.88
CA LYS A 227 0.89 -12.46 -15.67
C LYS A 227 0.71 -13.83 -15.00
N ILE A 228 0.67 -13.86 -13.68
CA ILE A 228 0.39 -15.11 -12.95
C ILE A 228 -1.10 -15.49 -13.09
N VAL A 229 -1.97 -14.50 -12.92
CA VAL A 229 -3.44 -14.73 -12.94
C VAL A 229 -3.93 -14.98 -14.36
N GLN A 230 -3.42 -14.23 -15.34
CA GLN A 230 -3.85 -14.36 -16.75
C GLN A 230 -2.64 -14.16 -17.68
N PRO A 231 -1.87 -15.23 -17.93
CA PRO A 231 -0.66 -15.10 -18.79
C PRO A 231 -0.98 -14.74 -20.24
N ASP A 232 -2.20 -14.96 -20.71
CA ASP A 232 -2.60 -14.72 -22.08
C ASP A 232 -3.09 -13.29 -22.35
N CYS A 233 -2.89 -12.35 -21.42
CA CYS A 233 -3.17 -10.94 -21.67
C CYS A 233 -1.88 -10.19 -22.05
N GLU A 234 -2.04 -9.07 -22.74
CA GLU A 234 -0.94 -8.21 -23.19
C GLU A 234 -0.77 -7.06 -22.20
N VAL A 235 0.37 -7.00 -21.50
CA VAL A 235 0.61 -6.03 -20.42
C VAL A 235 1.47 -4.87 -20.92
N TRP A 236 0.90 -3.69 -20.86
CA TRP A 236 1.58 -2.41 -21.13
C TRP A 236 1.85 -1.70 -19.81
N VAL A 237 2.95 -0.95 -19.73
CA VAL A 237 3.23 -0.12 -18.55
C VAL A 237 3.42 1.34 -18.98
N LEU A 238 2.93 2.26 -18.15
CA LEU A 238 3.17 3.70 -18.28
C LEU A 238 4.05 4.15 -17.12
N GLU A 239 5.32 4.38 -17.40
CA GLU A 239 6.34 4.74 -16.42
C GLU A 239 7.36 5.67 -17.05
N ARG A 240 7.81 6.69 -16.34
CA ARG A 240 8.76 7.68 -16.82
C ARG A 240 10.22 7.28 -16.62
N VAL A 241 10.49 6.42 -15.63
CA VAL A 241 11.86 6.10 -15.20
C VAL A 241 12.37 4.89 -15.98
N PRO A 242 13.44 5.05 -16.82
CA PRO A 242 13.90 3.93 -17.66
C PRO A 242 14.29 2.66 -16.89
N SER A 243 14.95 2.79 -15.73
CA SER A 243 15.32 1.62 -14.94
C SER A 243 14.09 0.82 -14.48
N ARG A 244 13.01 1.52 -14.12
CA ARG A 244 11.75 0.87 -13.72
C ARG A 244 11.03 0.27 -14.92
N GLN A 245 11.11 0.89 -16.10
CA GLN A 245 10.59 0.30 -17.37
C GLN A 245 11.26 -1.03 -17.64
N GLU A 246 12.60 -1.07 -17.53
CA GLU A 246 13.37 -2.30 -17.78
C GLU A 246 13.04 -3.37 -16.71
N PHE A 247 12.87 -2.96 -15.45
CA PHE A 247 12.48 -3.88 -14.41
C PHE A 247 11.07 -4.45 -14.66
N ALA A 248 10.13 -3.60 -15.08
CA ALA A 248 8.78 -4.07 -15.42
C ALA A 248 8.82 -5.11 -16.55
N LYS A 249 9.65 -4.91 -17.58
CA LYS A 249 9.84 -5.89 -18.67
C LYS A 249 10.35 -7.23 -18.11
N LYS A 250 11.35 -7.18 -17.24
CA LYS A 250 11.89 -8.41 -16.61
C LYS A 250 10.83 -9.16 -15.80
N LEU A 251 9.84 -8.42 -15.26
CA LEU A 251 8.78 -8.98 -14.45
C LEU A 251 7.54 -9.39 -15.26
N GLY A 252 7.55 -9.18 -16.59
CA GLY A 252 6.50 -9.69 -17.45
C GLY A 252 5.73 -8.65 -18.26
N ALA A 253 6.07 -7.36 -18.17
CA ALA A 253 5.44 -6.37 -19.05
C ALA A 253 5.86 -6.63 -20.50
N ASP A 254 4.89 -6.66 -21.40
CA ASP A 254 5.14 -6.89 -22.83
C ASP A 254 5.64 -5.61 -23.51
N HIS A 255 5.12 -4.45 -23.11
CA HIS A 255 5.39 -3.18 -23.78
C HIS A 255 5.47 -2.03 -22.76
N VAL A 256 6.22 -0.99 -23.16
CA VAL A 256 6.23 0.31 -22.46
C VAL A 256 5.51 1.31 -23.34
N LEU A 257 4.51 1.99 -22.79
CA LEU A 257 3.80 3.06 -23.49
C LEU A 257 4.72 4.29 -23.50
N SER A 258 5.16 4.71 -24.67
CA SER A 258 6.12 5.80 -24.80
C SER A 258 5.64 6.82 -25.84
N GLY A 259 6.08 8.07 -25.70
CA GLY A 259 5.68 9.17 -26.55
C GLY A 259 4.50 9.94 -25.95
N GLU A 260 3.73 10.61 -26.78
CA GLU A 260 2.53 11.33 -26.33
C GLU A 260 1.46 10.30 -25.99
N ILE A 261 0.93 10.36 -24.77
CA ILE A 261 0.15 9.28 -24.14
C ILE A 261 -1.09 8.92 -24.98
N TYR A 262 -1.84 9.91 -25.46
CA TYR A 262 -3.09 9.65 -26.19
C TYR A 262 -2.81 9.05 -27.57
N GLU A 263 -1.83 9.62 -28.31
CA GLU A 263 -1.42 9.10 -29.64
C GLU A 263 -0.86 7.68 -29.50
N ALA A 264 0.00 7.46 -28.48
CA ALA A 264 0.60 6.15 -28.22
C ALA A 264 -0.46 5.10 -27.88
N THR A 265 -1.44 5.47 -27.04
CA THR A 265 -2.51 4.56 -26.65
C THR A 265 -3.42 4.24 -27.83
N SER A 266 -3.82 5.27 -28.59
CA SER A 266 -4.64 5.06 -29.80
C SER A 266 -3.97 4.07 -30.74
N LYS A 267 -2.68 4.29 -31.02
CA LYS A 267 -1.90 3.41 -31.91
C LYS A 267 -1.81 1.98 -31.35
N ALA A 268 -1.51 1.83 -30.05
CA ALA A 268 -1.34 0.53 -29.42
C ALA A 268 -2.63 -0.29 -29.41
N THR A 269 -3.78 0.38 -29.36
CA THR A 269 -5.08 -0.28 -29.18
C THR A 269 -5.96 -0.25 -30.44
N GLY A 270 -5.47 0.36 -31.54
CA GLY A 270 -6.26 0.48 -32.76
C GLY A 270 -7.42 1.46 -32.62
N GLY A 271 -7.22 2.53 -31.84
CA GLY A 271 -8.24 3.53 -31.59
C GLY A 271 -8.36 4.58 -32.70
N SER A 272 -9.27 5.55 -32.48
CA SER A 272 -9.50 6.65 -33.39
C SER A 272 -8.32 7.65 -33.41
N PRO A 273 -8.24 8.53 -34.40
CA PRO A 273 -7.35 9.70 -34.28
C PRO A 273 -7.63 10.46 -32.96
N VAL A 274 -6.61 11.16 -32.48
CA VAL A 274 -6.76 11.98 -31.26
C VAL A 274 -7.39 13.32 -31.66
N TYR A 275 -8.42 13.70 -30.93
CA TYR A 275 -9.11 14.98 -31.07
C TYR A 275 -8.58 15.97 -30.04
N THR A 276 -8.41 17.22 -30.44
CA THR A 276 -8.02 18.28 -29.51
C THR A 276 -9.18 19.29 -29.46
N GLY A 277 -9.81 19.35 -28.29
CA GLY A 277 -10.90 20.31 -28.06
C GLY A 277 -10.38 21.66 -27.59
N MET A 278 -11.34 22.53 -27.27
CA MET A 278 -11.02 23.87 -26.76
C MET A 278 -10.20 23.74 -25.44
N GLY A 279 -9.25 24.63 -25.28
CA GLY A 279 -8.38 24.59 -24.11
C GLY A 279 -7.32 23.51 -24.15
N GLY A 280 -7.14 22.82 -25.27
CA GLY A 280 -6.13 21.78 -25.44
C GLY A 280 -6.56 20.42 -24.83
N ASN A 281 -7.84 20.27 -24.51
CA ASN A 281 -8.38 19.02 -23.96
C ASN A 281 -8.33 17.92 -25.03
N ARG A 282 -7.60 16.84 -24.77
CA ARG A 282 -7.36 15.79 -25.75
C ARG A 282 -8.15 14.53 -25.41
N TYR A 283 -8.67 13.89 -26.46
CA TYR A 283 -9.46 12.66 -26.32
C TYR A 283 -9.36 11.82 -27.60
N PHE A 284 -9.61 10.52 -27.47
CA PHE A 284 -9.75 9.59 -28.60
C PHE A 284 -10.72 8.47 -28.17
N PHE A 285 -11.22 7.73 -29.13
CA PHE A 285 -12.09 6.57 -28.89
C PHE A 285 -11.29 5.30 -29.13
N GLY A 286 -11.42 4.34 -28.25
CA GLY A 286 -10.60 3.15 -28.18
C GLY A 286 -9.84 3.16 -26.87
N GLY A 287 -8.79 2.39 -26.75
CA GLY A 287 -8.00 2.33 -25.53
C GLY A 287 -7.90 0.91 -24.99
N PHE A 288 -7.34 0.82 -23.81
CA PHE A 288 -7.11 -0.46 -23.14
C PHE A 288 -8.40 -1.08 -22.61
N ASP A 289 -8.44 -2.40 -22.55
CA ASP A 289 -9.57 -3.12 -21.93
C ASP A 289 -9.65 -2.82 -20.45
N ARG A 290 -8.48 -2.67 -19.79
CA ARG A 290 -8.37 -2.50 -18.34
C ARG A 290 -7.16 -1.62 -18.03
N VAL A 291 -7.32 -0.72 -17.05
CA VAL A 291 -6.22 0.12 -16.55
C VAL A 291 -6.10 -0.10 -15.05
N TYR A 292 -4.91 -0.46 -14.59
CA TYR A 292 -4.57 -0.57 -13.17
C TYR A 292 -3.83 0.71 -12.79
N ASP A 293 -4.51 1.60 -12.05
CA ASP A 293 -3.93 2.88 -11.64
C ASP A 293 -3.19 2.71 -10.30
N CYS A 294 -1.87 2.57 -10.38
CA CYS A 294 -1.00 2.46 -9.19
C CYS A 294 -0.40 3.80 -8.78
N VAL A 295 -0.83 4.90 -9.42
CA VAL A 295 -0.35 6.27 -9.11
C VAL A 295 -1.30 6.98 -8.14
N GLY A 296 -2.57 7.07 -8.49
CA GLY A 296 -3.62 7.70 -7.70
C GLY A 296 -3.41 9.20 -7.50
N GLY A 297 -4.24 10.02 -8.04
CA GLY A 297 -4.12 11.47 -7.90
C GLY A 297 -4.86 12.15 -9.02
N ASP A 298 -4.84 13.49 -9.02
CA ASP A 298 -5.61 14.26 -10.00
C ASP A 298 -5.21 13.88 -11.44
N TRP A 299 -3.90 13.85 -11.69
CA TRP A 299 -3.41 13.53 -13.05
C TRP A 299 -3.78 12.10 -13.47
N SER A 300 -3.53 11.11 -12.61
CA SER A 300 -3.79 9.73 -13.00
C SER A 300 -5.28 9.44 -13.12
N ASN A 301 -6.10 10.02 -12.24
CA ASN A 301 -7.56 9.89 -12.32
C ASN A 301 -8.07 10.44 -13.67
N HIS A 302 -7.62 11.66 -14.01
CA HIS A 302 -8.01 12.32 -15.27
C HIS A 302 -7.56 11.50 -16.48
N THR A 303 -6.33 10.98 -16.44
CA THR A 303 -5.73 10.27 -17.56
C THR A 303 -6.30 8.85 -17.72
N ALA A 304 -6.38 8.10 -16.62
CA ALA A 304 -6.75 6.68 -16.68
C ALA A 304 -8.11 6.44 -17.36
N VAL A 305 -9.12 7.26 -17.05
CA VAL A 305 -10.45 7.09 -17.64
C VAL A 305 -10.45 7.40 -19.14
N ARG A 306 -9.47 8.21 -19.61
CA ARG A 306 -9.36 8.56 -21.04
C ARG A 306 -8.58 7.53 -21.87
N LEU A 307 -7.88 6.61 -21.19
CA LEU A 307 -7.09 5.57 -21.88
C LEU A 307 -7.85 4.26 -22.00
N LEU A 308 -9.11 4.21 -21.55
CA LEU A 308 -9.95 3.01 -21.59
C LEU A 308 -10.87 3.03 -22.81
N ARG A 309 -11.05 1.87 -23.41
CA ARG A 309 -12.08 1.69 -24.44
C ARG A 309 -13.47 1.71 -23.79
N ALA A 310 -14.48 1.85 -24.63
CA ALA A 310 -15.88 1.74 -24.16
C ALA A 310 -16.07 0.42 -23.39
N ARG A 311 -16.75 0.53 -22.25
CA ARG A 311 -17.02 -0.58 -21.33
C ARG A 311 -15.75 -1.19 -20.73
N GLY A 312 -14.64 -0.46 -20.75
CA GLY A 312 -13.40 -0.86 -20.09
C GLY A 312 -13.49 -0.70 -18.58
N THR A 313 -12.49 -1.23 -17.89
CA THR A 313 -12.45 -1.24 -16.42
C THR A 313 -11.23 -0.46 -15.91
N LEU A 314 -11.48 0.48 -15.00
CA LEU A 314 -10.43 1.15 -14.21
C LEU A 314 -10.36 0.50 -12.84
N VAL A 315 -9.17 -0.01 -12.48
CA VAL A 315 -8.90 -0.55 -11.13
C VAL A 315 -8.11 0.50 -10.36
N LYS A 316 -8.72 1.02 -9.28
CA LYS A 316 -8.14 2.10 -8.47
C LYS A 316 -7.35 1.50 -7.31
N ILE A 317 -6.03 1.52 -7.44
CA ILE A 317 -5.07 0.98 -6.46
C ILE A 317 -4.34 2.12 -5.75
N GLY A 318 -3.72 3.01 -6.53
CA GLY A 318 -3.09 4.21 -5.98
C GLY A 318 -4.13 5.14 -5.37
N HIS A 319 -3.84 5.66 -4.19
CA HIS A 319 -4.81 6.50 -3.50
C HIS A 319 -4.14 7.71 -2.84
N HIS A 320 -4.93 8.69 -2.50
CA HIS A 320 -4.53 9.86 -1.73
C HIS A 320 -5.46 10.03 -0.54
N MET A 321 -4.89 10.47 0.58
CA MET A 321 -5.66 10.72 1.80
C MET A 321 -6.25 12.15 1.77
N ARG A 322 -6.77 12.54 0.59
CA ARG A 322 -7.44 13.84 0.38
C ARG A 322 -8.43 13.70 -0.77
N ALA A 323 -9.40 14.59 -0.83
CA ALA A 323 -10.29 14.66 -1.97
C ALA A 323 -9.48 15.02 -3.24
N VAL A 324 -9.80 14.40 -4.34
CA VAL A 324 -9.16 14.64 -5.64
C VAL A 324 -10.22 15.00 -6.67
N THR A 325 -9.81 15.77 -7.68
CA THR A 325 -10.69 16.17 -8.78
C THR A 325 -10.47 15.24 -9.96
N PHE A 326 -11.55 14.80 -10.58
CA PHE A 326 -11.43 14.11 -11.86
C PHE A 326 -12.67 14.34 -12.72
N ASP A 327 -12.48 14.29 -14.03
CA ASP A 327 -13.54 14.47 -15.01
C ASP A 327 -14.25 13.12 -15.21
N GLU A 328 -15.48 13.01 -14.74
CA GLU A 328 -16.24 11.77 -14.85
C GLU A 328 -16.91 11.58 -16.23
N THR A 329 -16.78 12.54 -17.15
CA THR A 329 -17.42 12.44 -18.47
C THR A 329 -17.12 11.12 -19.17
N PRO A 330 -15.84 10.65 -19.24
CA PRO A 330 -15.60 9.34 -19.87
C PRO A 330 -16.31 8.18 -19.17
N VAL A 331 -16.52 8.28 -17.87
CA VAL A 331 -17.14 7.19 -17.09
C VAL A 331 -18.57 6.91 -17.62
N TRP A 332 -19.41 7.95 -17.68
CA TRP A 332 -20.79 7.74 -18.15
C TRP A 332 -20.85 7.66 -19.68
N TRP A 333 -20.01 8.40 -20.38
CA TRP A 333 -20.04 8.46 -21.86
C TRP A 333 -19.58 7.14 -22.50
N GLN A 334 -18.59 6.48 -21.91
CA GLN A 334 -18.05 5.20 -22.41
C GLN A 334 -18.55 4.01 -21.61
N GLU A 335 -19.48 4.20 -20.68
CA GLU A 335 -20.05 3.14 -19.81
C GLU A 335 -18.94 2.36 -19.08
N LEU A 336 -17.97 3.09 -18.47
CA LEU A 336 -16.83 2.46 -17.80
C LEU A 336 -17.23 1.85 -16.45
N THR A 337 -16.52 0.81 -16.05
CA THR A 337 -16.58 0.24 -14.69
C THR A 337 -15.38 0.75 -13.88
N LEU A 338 -15.63 1.24 -12.68
CA LEU A 338 -14.59 1.64 -11.74
C LEU A 338 -14.60 0.69 -10.56
N VAL A 339 -13.46 0.03 -10.31
CA VAL A 339 -13.31 -0.93 -9.20
C VAL A 339 -12.32 -0.34 -8.20
N GLY A 340 -12.77 -0.08 -6.98
CA GLY A 340 -11.87 0.29 -5.89
C GLY A 340 -11.32 -0.95 -5.24
N VAL A 341 -10.06 -0.89 -4.81
CA VAL A 341 -9.43 -1.98 -4.07
C VAL A 341 -8.74 -1.41 -2.83
N ASP A 342 -8.75 -2.17 -1.75
CA ASP A 342 -8.12 -1.74 -0.51
C ASP A 342 -7.23 -2.85 0.04
N ALA A 343 -5.94 -2.60 0.02
CA ALA A 343 -4.89 -3.39 0.68
C ALA A 343 -4.95 -4.89 0.33
N HIS A 344 -5.57 -5.70 1.22
CA HIS A 344 -5.52 -7.17 1.14
C HIS A 344 -6.63 -7.74 2.05
N GLY A 345 -6.96 -9.01 1.89
CA GLY A 345 -8.04 -9.62 2.66
C GLY A 345 -8.09 -11.13 2.47
N MET A 346 -9.29 -11.63 2.19
CA MET A 346 -9.50 -13.04 1.86
C MET A 346 -9.61 -13.20 0.35
N GLU A 347 -8.91 -14.18 -0.17
CA GLU A 347 -8.90 -14.50 -1.60
C GLU A 347 -9.55 -15.85 -1.85
N THR A 348 -10.06 -16.01 -3.07
CA THR A 348 -10.38 -17.33 -3.63
C THR A 348 -9.40 -17.57 -4.79
N TRP A 349 -8.52 -18.54 -4.62
CA TRP A 349 -7.50 -18.86 -5.62
C TRP A 349 -7.47 -20.37 -5.84
N GLN A 350 -7.75 -20.79 -7.08
CA GLN A 350 -7.75 -22.20 -7.47
C GLN A 350 -8.59 -23.08 -6.52
N GLY A 351 -9.78 -22.57 -6.16
CA GLY A 351 -10.72 -23.29 -5.31
C GLY A 351 -10.43 -23.24 -3.82
N ARG A 352 -9.32 -22.61 -3.40
CA ARG A 352 -8.99 -22.44 -1.98
C ARG A 352 -9.39 -21.03 -1.52
N ARG A 353 -9.89 -20.95 -0.29
CA ARG A 353 -10.14 -19.66 0.38
C ARG A 353 -9.05 -19.46 1.43
N LEU A 354 -8.28 -18.38 1.29
CA LEU A 354 -7.11 -18.12 2.15
C LEU A 354 -6.83 -16.62 2.22
N TYR A 355 -6.08 -16.21 3.24
CA TYR A 355 -5.64 -14.82 3.33
C TYR A 355 -4.64 -14.50 2.22
N THR A 356 -4.69 -13.25 1.73
CA THR A 356 -3.70 -12.78 0.76
C THR A 356 -2.27 -12.98 1.28
N PHE A 357 -2.07 -12.86 2.61
CA PHE A 357 -0.76 -13.07 3.25
C PHE A 357 -0.22 -14.49 3.02
N ASP A 358 -1.09 -15.48 3.09
CA ASP A 358 -0.69 -16.88 2.86
C ASP A 358 -0.36 -17.09 1.39
N LEU A 359 -1.21 -16.59 0.50
CA LEU A 359 -1.01 -16.70 -0.94
C LEU A 359 0.28 -16.00 -1.40
N ALA A 360 0.55 -14.80 -0.88
CA ALA A 360 1.75 -14.04 -1.22
C ALA A 360 3.01 -14.80 -0.82
N GLN A 361 3.01 -15.36 0.39
CA GLN A 361 4.16 -16.13 0.87
C GLN A 361 4.39 -17.40 0.02
N GLU A 362 3.30 -18.10 -0.34
CA GLU A 362 3.40 -19.25 -1.24
C GLU A 362 4.03 -18.85 -2.57
N TRP A 363 3.56 -17.78 -3.18
CA TRP A 363 4.07 -17.34 -4.49
C TRP A 363 5.53 -16.89 -4.42
N ILE A 364 5.93 -16.21 -3.33
CA ILE A 364 7.33 -15.79 -3.14
C ILE A 364 8.22 -17.02 -2.91
N ARG A 365 7.82 -17.88 -1.95
CA ARG A 365 8.58 -19.09 -1.60
C ARG A 365 8.81 -19.98 -2.81
N ASP A 366 7.78 -20.14 -3.63
CA ASP A 366 7.81 -21.05 -4.78
C ASP A 366 8.45 -20.42 -6.02
N GLY A 367 8.90 -19.16 -5.93
CA GLY A 367 9.56 -18.45 -7.03
C GLY A 367 8.64 -18.01 -8.15
N ILE A 368 7.33 -18.08 -7.93
CA ILE A 368 6.31 -17.66 -8.90
C ILE A 368 6.28 -16.13 -8.98
N TYR A 369 6.40 -15.47 -7.82
CA TYR A 369 6.43 -14.02 -7.69
C TYR A 369 7.81 -13.63 -7.15
N LYS A 370 8.49 -12.74 -7.85
CA LYS A 370 9.87 -12.36 -7.54
C LYS A 370 9.88 -11.05 -6.78
N VAL A 371 10.64 -11.00 -5.69
CA VAL A 371 10.82 -9.79 -4.89
C VAL A 371 12.28 -9.30 -4.90
N GLU A 372 13.18 -10.05 -5.49
CA GLU A 372 14.60 -9.67 -5.61
C GLU A 372 14.73 -8.37 -6.40
N GLY A 373 15.51 -7.43 -5.87
CA GLY A 373 15.71 -6.13 -6.48
C GLY A 373 14.66 -5.08 -6.14
N PHE A 374 13.63 -5.43 -5.38
CA PHE A 374 12.65 -4.44 -4.93
C PHE A 374 13.21 -3.58 -3.81
N VAL A 375 13.82 -4.19 -2.79
CA VAL A 375 14.43 -3.42 -1.69
C VAL A 375 15.71 -2.79 -2.20
N THR A 376 15.76 -1.47 -2.25
CA THR A 376 16.88 -0.73 -2.83
C THR A 376 17.70 0.03 -1.79
N HIS A 377 17.09 0.34 -0.65
CA HIS A 377 17.76 1.17 0.36
C HIS A 377 17.37 0.75 1.76
N HIS A 378 18.35 0.78 2.67
CA HIS A 378 18.18 0.51 4.10
C HIS A 378 18.59 1.73 4.90
N PHE A 379 17.85 2.02 5.96
CA PHE A 379 18.17 3.03 6.96
C PHE A 379 17.89 2.46 8.34
N LYS A 380 18.60 2.92 9.35
CA LYS A 380 18.24 2.62 10.75
C LYS A 380 16.95 3.35 11.13
N LEU A 381 16.23 2.83 12.10
CA LEU A 381 14.96 3.40 12.56
C LEU A 381 15.10 4.90 12.94
N ASP A 382 16.20 5.27 13.59
CA ASP A 382 16.43 6.67 13.97
C ASP A 382 16.80 7.58 12.79
N GLN A 383 17.10 6.99 11.63
CA GLN A 383 17.39 7.72 10.39
C GLN A 383 16.12 7.90 9.53
N TYR A 384 14.94 7.69 10.09
CA TYR A 384 13.67 7.76 9.34
C TYR A 384 13.53 9.06 8.52
N LYS A 385 14.06 10.18 9.01
CA LYS A 385 13.99 11.47 8.27
C LYS A 385 14.79 11.41 6.96
N ASP A 386 15.93 10.72 6.96
CA ASP A 386 16.73 10.55 5.76
C ASP A 386 16.03 9.62 4.77
N ALA A 387 15.39 8.57 5.29
CA ALA A 387 14.55 7.68 4.49
C ALA A 387 13.42 8.48 3.80
N PHE A 388 12.71 9.34 4.56
CA PHE A 388 11.69 10.21 3.97
C PHE A 388 12.26 11.22 2.99
N ARG A 389 13.46 11.75 3.27
CA ARG A 389 14.11 12.69 2.34
C ARG A 389 14.35 12.01 0.99
N LEU A 390 14.89 10.80 1.03
CA LEU A 390 15.12 10.03 -0.19
C LEU A 390 13.80 9.69 -0.91
N ALA A 391 12.79 9.23 -0.16
CA ALA A 391 11.48 8.90 -0.73
C ALA A 391 10.83 10.10 -1.44
N LEU A 392 11.00 11.30 -0.89
CA LEU A 392 10.40 12.53 -1.44
C LEU A 392 11.16 13.11 -2.62
N GLN A 393 12.40 12.67 -2.86
CA GLN A 393 13.18 13.11 -4.02
C GLN A 393 12.72 12.43 -5.33
N ASN A 394 11.89 11.38 -5.24
CA ASN A 394 11.45 10.59 -6.40
C ASN A 394 12.64 10.11 -7.25
N SER A 395 13.71 9.73 -6.57
CA SER A 395 14.94 9.29 -7.23
C SER A 395 14.67 8.03 -8.07
N PRO A 396 15.23 7.95 -9.29
CA PRO A 396 14.95 6.83 -10.19
C PRO A 396 15.43 5.47 -9.65
N GLU A 397 16.45 5.45 -8.81
CA GLU A 397 16.98 4.20 -8.24
C GLU A 397 16.19 3.70 -7.03
N VAL A 398 15.21 4.45 -6.53
CA VAL A 398 14.44 4.05 -5.34
C VAL A 398 13.19 3.29 -5.76
N ILE A 399 13.05 2.05 -5.30
CA ILE A 399 11.80 1.25 -5.43
C ILE A 399 11.19 1.04 -4.05
N LYS A 400 11.91 0.44 -3.13
CA LYS A 400 11.45 0.21 -1.76
C LYS A 400 12.58 0.56 -0.79
N ILE A 401 12.22 1.30 0.24
CA ILE A 401 13.10 1.66 1.37
C ILE A 401 12.68 0.81 2.56
N VAL A 402 13.66 0.35 3.33
CA VAL A 402 13.42 -0.45 4.55
C VAL A 402 14.09 0.26 5.73
N LEU A 403 13.40 0.28 6.85
CA LEU A 403 13.94 0.72 8.14
C LEU A 403 14.32 -0.52 8.95
N ASP A 404 15.60 -0.63 9.29
CA ASP A 404 16.11 -1.67 10.18
C ASP A 404 15.83 -1.25 11.61
N CYS A 405 15.13 -2.10 12.36
CA CYS A 405 14.55 -1.76 13.66
C CYS A 405 15.42 -2.18 14.85
N GLN A 406 16.58 -2.80 14.58
CA GLN A 406 17.51 -3.26 15.62
C GLN A 406 18.71 -2.35 15.78
#